data_18ba8aa4ec01abc1e3bfc2ba6fd0f54b
#
_entry.id   18ba8aa4ec01abc1e3bfc2ba6fd0f54b
#
_cell.length_a   1.000
_cell.length_b   1.000
_cell.length_c   1.000
_cell.angle_alpha   90.00
_cell.angle_beta   90.00
_cell.angle_gamma   90.00
#
_symmetry.space_group_name_H-M   'P 1'
#
loop_
_entity.id
_entity.type
_entity.pdbx_description
1 polymer ?
#
loop_
_entity_poly.entity_id
_entity_poly.type
_entity_poly.pdbx_seq_one_letter_code
_entity_poly.pdbx_strand_id
1 'polypeptide(L)'
;MRLGAVIYSPQITIIWGIIADFFKENNFDLEPVFFKDYKMQVDALMDGEIDIAWNSPLAWLDANLRSGGKSLNGSMRDTDRDRQSFLVVKDDFKQISDLKGKKIGFGAIDSPQARLIPIYNLFKNGLEFEKDYKEVRFDVGVGLHGDHTGGETDAAKSLMDGEIDAAWMLDFNYNRWIEDGTLENVKILYKTPNFDHCIFSSRVGLEKEKFDKFNEVLNLMDYNNPKHKEMMDMEGLKKWVGPRTSGFTQITKANEYLNFLANFNKWNLF
;
A
#
# COMPACT_ATOMS: atom_id res chain seq x y z
N MET A 1 -7.24 14.31 19.07
CA MET A 1 -7.31 12.97 18.42
C MET A 1 -5.92 12.60 18.00
N ARG A 2 -5.44 11.40 18.37
CA ARG A 2 -4.11 10.92 18.01
C ARG A 2 -4.18 10.10 16.72
N LEU A 3 -3.37 10.49 15.72
CA LEU A 3 -3.34 9.87 14.41
C LEU A 3 -1.99 9.18 14.21
N GLY A 4 -2.02 7.87 13.93
CA GLY A 4 -0.83 7.10 13.56
C GLY A 4 -0.48 7.23 12.09
N ALA A 5 0.81 7.46 11.82
CA ALA A 5 1.38 7.47 10.48
C ALA A 5 2.78 6.82 10.47
N VAL A 6 3.07 6.02 9.45
CA VAL A 6 4.37 5.37 9.27
C VAL A 6 5.31 6.28 8.51
N ILE A 7 6.54 6.44 9.00
CA ILE A 7 7.59 7.24 8.34
C ILE A 7 8.36 6.35 7.37
N TYR A 8 8.04 6.40 6.08
CA TYR A 8 8.80 5.76 5.02
C TYR A 8 9.70 6.76 4.25
N SER A 9 9.53 8.06 4.49
CA SER A 9 10.41 9.13 4.01
C SER A 9 10.39 10.32 4.96
N PRO A 10 11.42 11.20 4.97
CA PRO A 10 11.42 12.43 5.78
C PRO A 10 10.24 13.37 5.49
N GLN A 11 9.71 13.35 4.28
CA GLN A 11 8.61 14.20 3.82
C GLN A 11 7.30 13.92 4.58
N ILE A 12 7.12 12.71 5.10
CA ILE A 12 5.91 12.29 5.81
C ILE A 12 5.62 13.17 7.03
N THR A 13 6.66 13.54 7.78
CA THR A 13 6.48 14.41 8.95
C THR A 13 6.01 15.81 8.58
N ILE A 14 6.43 16.32 7.42
CA ILE A 14 6.01 17.62 6.89
C ILE A 14 4.54 17.54 6.48
N ILE A 15 4.15 16.53 5.73
CA ILE A 15 2.77 16.32 5.26
C ILE A 15 1.79 16.28 6.45
N TRP A 16 2.08 15.45 7.44
CA TRP A 16 1.19 15.32 8.61
C TRP A 16 1.22 16.55 9.52
N GLY A 17 2.32 17.31 9.53
CA GLY A 17 2.37 18.62 10.19
C GLY A 17 1.41 19.63 9.54
N ILE A 18 1.42 19.75 8.22
CA ILE A 18 0.50 20.62 7.48
C ILE A 18 -0.96 20.20 7.68
N ILE A 19 -1.25 18.88 7.65
CA ILE A 19 -2.59 18.35 7.93
C ILE A 19 -3.02 18.73 9.36
N ALA A 20 -2.16 18.56 10.36
CA ALA A 20 -2.48 18.91 11.76
C ALA A 20 -2.77 20.39 11.92
N ASP A 21 -2.00 21.27 11.29
CA ASP A 21 -2.24 22.72 11.29
C ASP A 21 -3.59 23.07 10.63
N PHE A 22 -3.90 22.43 9.50
CA PHE A 22 -5.22 22.58 8.85
C PHE A 22 -6.37 22.15 9.76
N PHE A 23 -6.24 21.05 10.47
CA PHE A 23 -7.24 20.59 11.44
C PHE A 23 -7.42 21.59 12.57
N LYS A 24 -6.32 22.16 13.09
CA LYS A 24 -6.36 23.19 14.13
C LYS A 24 -7.05 24.47 13.65
N GLU A 25 -6.83 24.91 12.41
CA GLU A 25 -7.54 26.04 11.80
C GLU A 25 -9.06 25.78 11.71
N ASN A 26 -9.48 24.50 11.69
CA ASN A 26 -10.88 24.06 11.68
C ASN A 26 -11.40 23.64 13.07
N ASN A 27 -10.77 24.12 14.16
CA ASN A 27 -11.15 23.84 15.56
C ASN A 27 -11.19 22.34 15.91
N PHE A 28 -10.26 21.57 15.37
CA PHE A 28 -10.11 20.16 15.67
C PHE A 28 -8.65 19.85 16.02
N ASP A 29 -8.41 19.37 17.24
CA ASP A 29 -7.07 18.98 17.68
C ASP A 29 -6.70 17.61 17.10
N LEU A 30 -5.74 17.58 16.17
CA LEU A 30 -5.14 16.39 15.59
C LEU A 30 -3.65 16.33 15.95
N GLU A 31 -3.23 15.24 16.58
CA GLU A 31 -1.85 14.99 16.98
C GLU A 31 -1.28 13.81 16.16
N PRO A 32 -0.39 14.05 15.19
CA PRO A 32 0.31 12.97 14.49
C PRO A 32 1.26 12.23 15.44
N VAL A 33 1.19 10.91 15.43
CA VAL A 33 2.08 9.98 16.15
C VAL A 33 2.78 9.12 15.11
N PHE A 34 4.11 9.15 15.11
CA PHE A 34 4.90 8.53 14.06
C PHE A 34 5.46 7.17 14.47
N PHE A 35 5.38 6.22 13.53
CA PHE A 35 5.86 4.86 13.70
C PHE A 35 6.91 4.52 12.63
N LYS A 36 7.85 3.65 12.96
CA LYS A 36 8.88 3.18 12.03
C LYS A 36 8.37 2.10 11.06
N ASP A 37 7.30 1.40 11.45
CA ASP A 37 6.68 0.33 10.66
C ASP A 37 5.17 0.20 10.97
N TYR A 38 4.46 -0.49 10.06
CA TYR A 38 3.02 -0.68 10.17
C TYR A 38 2.60 -1.61 11.30
N LYS A 39 3.45 -2.57 11.68
CA LYS A 39 3.14 -3.45 12.80
C LYS A 39 3.01 -2.66 14.10
N MET A 40 3.99 -1.80 14.38
CA MET A 40 3.93 -0.93 15.57
C MET A 40 2.71 0.01 15.55
N GLN A 41 2.36 0.54 14.38
CA GLN A 41 1.18 1.40 14.24
C GLN A 41 -0.11 0.64 14.52
N VAL A 42 -0.27 -0.58 13.97
CA VAL A 42 -1.47 -1.39 14.21
C VAL A 42 -1.52 -1.85 15.67
N ASP A 43 -0.40 -2.22 16.29
CA ASP A 43 -0.35 -2.56 17.71
C ASP A 43 -0.85 -1.36 18.55
N ALA A 44 -0.32 -0.17 18.34
CA ALA A 44 -0.75 1.06 19.03
C ALA A 44 -2.23 1.39 18.81
N LEU A 45 -2.78 1.10 17.61
CA LEU A 45 -4.20 1.26 17.33
C LEU A 45 -5.06 0.27 18.14
N MET A 46 -4.64 -0.98 18.22
CA MET A 46 -5.35 -2.04 18.97
C MET A 46 -5.28 -1.82 20.48
N ASP A 47 -4.17 -1.29 20.98
CA ASP A 47 -3.97 -0.99 22.42
C ASP A 47 -4.61 0.36 22.83
N GLY A 48 -5.15 1.12 21.86
CA GLY A 48 -5.80 2.40 22.11
C GLY A 48 -4.84 3.55 22.39
N GLU A 49 -3.56 3.39 22.07
CA GLU A 49 -2.54 4.45 22.19
C GLU A 49 -2.72 5.53 21.13
N ILE A 50 -3.31 5.18 19.99
CA ILE A 50 -3.77 6.11 18.94
C ILE A 50 -5.26 5.90 18.66
N ASP A 51 -5.94 6.95 18.22
CA ASP A 51 -7.39 6.91 17.92
C ASP A 51 -7.69 6.44 16.50
N ILE A 52 -6.86 6.87 15.54
CA ILE A 52 -6.97 6.55 14.13
C ILE A 52 -5.59 6.24 13.55
N ALA A 53 -5.56 5.50 12.45
CA ALA A 53 -4.33 5.18 11.73
C ALA A 53 -4.52 5.34 10.22
N TRP A 54 -3.51 5.89 9.54
CA TRP A 54 -3.39 5.84 8.10
C TRP A 54 -2.77 4.51 7.69
N ASN A 55 -3.58 3.60 7.18
CA ASN A 55 -3.20 2.21 6.98
C ASN A 55 -2.97 1.87 5.50
N SER A 56 -1.89 1.15 5.23
CA SER A 56 -1.72 0.39 3.98
C SER A 56 -2.76 -0.73 3.87
N PRO A 57 -2.92 -1.38 2.70
CA PRO A 57 -3.86 -2.49 2.56
C PRO A 57 -3.63 -3.63 3.56
N LEU A 58 -2.37 -3.99 3.82
CA LEU A 58 -2.04 -5.07 4.76
C LEU A 58 -2.27 -4.65 6.22
N ALA A 59 -1.95 -3.41 6.58
CA ALA A 59 -2.20 -2.86 7.91
C ALA A 59 -3.71 -2.73 8.17
N TRP A 60 -4.48 -2.30 7.16
CA TRP A 60 -5.94 -2.30 7.25
C TRP A 60 -6.48 -3.71 7.50
N LEU A 61 -5.99 -4.70 6.76
CA LEU A 61 -6.44 -6.09 6.93
C LEU A 61 -6.11 -6.63 8.33
N ASP A 62 -4.90 -6.38 8.83
CA ASP A 62 -4.48 -6.79 10.18
C ASP A 62 -5.36 -6.13 11.25
N ALA A 63 -5.55 -4.81 11.19
CA ALA A 63 -6.44 -4.09 12.11
C ALA A 63 -7.89 -4.59 12.03
N ASN A 64 -8.41 -4.85 10.83
CA ASN A 64 -9.77 -5.36 10.62
C ASN A 64 -9.95 -6.77 11.22
N LEU A 65 -9.00 -7.67 11.01
CA LEU A 65 -9.05 -9.04 11.58
C LEU A 65 -8.94 -8.99 13.11
N ARG A 66 -7.99 -8.24 13.66
CA ARG A 66 -7.77 -8.13 15.11
C ARG A 66 -8.92 -7.45 15.83
N SER A 67 -9.55 -6.47 15.20
CA SER A 67 -10.75 -5.80 15.75
C SER A 67 -12.04 -6.61 15.59
N GLY A 68 -12.02 -7.73 14.85
CA GLY A 68 -13.21 -8.48 14.47
C GLY A 68 -14.17 -7.65 13.60
N GLY A 69 -13.64 -6.78 12.74
CA GLY A 69 -14.40 -5.91 11.85
C GLY A 69 -15.07 -4.71 12.53
N LYS A 70 -14.66 -4.36 13.75
CA LYS A 70 -15.30 -3.30 14.56
C LYS A 70 -14.66 -1.93 14.39
N SER A 71 -13.53 -1.82 13.71
CA SER A 71 -12.91 -0.54 13.35
C SER A 71 -13.78 0.21 12.34
N LEU A 72 -13.95 1.52 12.53
CA LEU A 72 -14.58 2.38 11.52
C LEU A 72 -13.59 2.63 10.40
N ASN A 73 -14.09 2.77 9.18
CA ASN A 73 -13.31 3.06 7.99
C ASN A 73 -13.59 4.49 7.54
N GLY A 74 -12.55 5.27 7.33
CA GLY A 74 -12.61 6.69 6.98
C GLY A 74 -12.15 6.99 5.56
N SER A 75 -11.85 8.25 5.32
CA SER A 75 -11.47 8.75 4.00
C SER A 75 -10.25 8.05 3.42
N MET A 76 -10.17 8.11 2.10
CA MET A 76 -9.09 7.61 1.26
C MET A 76 -8.63 8.74 0.33
N ARG A 77 -7.43 8.65 -0.23
CA ARG A 77 -7.06 9.49 -1.38
C ARG A 77 -7.83 9.02 -2.60
N ASP A 78 -8.20 9.94 -3.49
CA ASP A 78 -8.80 9.59 -4.78
C ASP A 78 -7.87 8.68 -5.61
N THR A 79 -6.57 8.85 -5.47
CA THR A 79 -5.53 8.05 -6.13
C THR A 79 -5.29 6.67 -5.51
N ASP A 80 -5.85 6.38 -4.34
CA ASP A 80 -5.75 5.05 -3.72
C ASP A 80 -6.76 4.04 -4.26
N ARG A 81 -7.73 4.50 -5.06
CA ARG A 81 -8.75 3.63 -5.63
C ARG A 81 -8.34 3.07 -6.97
N ASP A 82 -8.79 1.84 -7.22
CA ASP A 82 -8.67 1.17 -8.51
C ASP A 82 -7.24 1.02 -9.03
N ARG A 83 -6.29 0.79 -8.10
CA ARG A 83 -4.89 0.49 -8.42
C ARG A 83 -4.76 -0.91 -9.02
N GLN A 84 -3.71 -1.12 -9.77
CA GLN A 84 -3.34 -2.43 -10.33
C GLN A 84 -1.85 -2.68 -10.15
N SER A 85 -1.47 -3.94 -10.00
CA SER A 85 -0.09 -4.36 -10.17
C SER A 85 0.08 -4.95 -11.56
N PHE A 86 1.17 -4.58 -12.21
CA PHE A 86 1.53 -5.05 -13.54
C PHE A 86 2.67 -6.05 -13.45
N LEU A 87 2.49 -7.18 -14.13
CA LEU A 87 3.57 -8.13 -14.41
C LEU A 87 4.23 -7.72 -15.72
N VAL A 88 5.45 -7.22 -15.62
CA VAL A 88 6.20 -6.63 -16.72
C VAL A 88 7.29 -7.58 -17.17
N VAL A 89 7.48 -7.71 -18.47
CA VAL A 89 8.49 -8.55 -19.10
C VAL A 89 9.22 -7.79 -20.21
N LYS A 90 10.45 -8.20 -20.49
CA LYS A 90 11.26 -7.68 -21.58
C LYS A 90 11.22 -8.61 -22.79
N ASP A 91 11.22 -9.91 -22.53
CA ASP A 91 11.17 -10.95 -23.56
C ASP A 91 9.76 -11.19 -24.12
N ASP A 92 9.67 -11.96 -25.20
CA ASP A 92 8.42 -12.19 -25.93
C ASP A 92 7.56 -13.32 -25.32
N PHE A 93 7.33 -13.27 -23.99
CA PHE A 93 6.33 -14.12 -23.34
C PHE A 93 4.93 -13.73 -23.81
N LYS A 94 4.04 -14.71 -24.02
CA LYS A 94 2.67 -14.49 -24.52
C LYS A 94 1.62 -14.60 -23.41
N GLN A 95 1.90 -15.39 -22.38
CA GLN A 95 0.97 -15.71 -21.30
C GLN A 95 1.72 -16.03 -20.01
N ILE A 96 1.02 -15.98 -18.88
CA ILE A 96 1.61 -16.22 -17.55
C ILE A 96 2.26 -17.61 -17.46
N SER A 97 1.68 -18.65 -18.08
CA SER A 97 2.23 -20.00 -18.04
C SER A 97 3.62 -20.14 -18.68
N ASP A 98 4.02 -19.20 -19.53
CA ASP A 98 5.36 -19.17 -20.16
C ASP A 98 6.45 -18.84 -19.12
N LEU A 99 6.06 -18.31 -17.97
CA LEU A 99 6.95 -18.00 -16.85
C LEU A 99 7.23 -19.20 -15.94
N LYS A 100 6.75 -20.40 -16.28
CA LYS A 100 7.06 -21.61 -15.50
C LYS A 100 8.57 -21.88 -15.49
N GLY A 101 9.13 -22.03 -14.28
CA GLY A 101 10.57 -22.20 -14.05
C GLY A 101 11.41 -20.92 -14.17
N LYS A 102 10.78 -19.78 -14.49
CA LYS A 102 11.44 -18.49 -14.68
C LYS A 102 11.66 -17.76 -13.36
N LYS A 103 12.52 -16.77 -13.38
CA LYS A 103 12.79 -15.86 -12.26
C LYS A 103 11.82 -14.67 -12.33
N ILE A 104 11.02 -14.50 -11.29
CA ILE A 104 10.07 -13.39 -11.19
C ILE A 104 10.49 -12.48 -10.02
N GLY A 105 10.66 -11.19 -10.29
CA GLY A 105 11.00 -10.17 -9.32
C GLY A 105 9.79 -9.66 -8.57
N PHE A 106 9.94 -9.51 -7.25
CA PHE A 106 8.93 -8.97 -6.34
C PHE A 106 9.55 -7.90 -5.45
N GLY A 107 8.73 -7.00 -4.92
CA GLY A 107 9.14 -6.07 -3.86
C GLY A 107 9.35 -6.76 -2.52
N ALA A 108 9.32 -5.99 -1.44
CA ALA A 108 9.50 -6.48 -0.09
C ALA A 108 8.50 -7.58 0.28
N ILE A 109 8.92 -8.46 1.18
CA ILE A 109 8.15 -9.66 1.60
C ILE A 109 6.72 -9.35 2.03
N ASP A 110 6.47 -8.18 2.62
CA ASP A 110 5.21 -7.70 3.16
C ASP A 110 4.50 -6.67 2.25
N SER A 111 5.00 -6.47 1.03
CA SER A 111 4.37 -5.55 0.08
C SER A 111 3.05 -6.11 -0.47
N PRO A 112 1.89 -5.46 -0.23
CA PRO A 112 0.62 -5.85 -0.85
C PRO A 112 0.68 -5.84 -2.36
N GLN A 113 1.10 -4.71 -2.96
CA GLN A 113 1.06 -4.45 -4.40
C GLN A 113 2.19 -5.14 -5.17
N ALA A 114 3.38 -5.28 -4.58
CA ALA A 114 4.53 -5.82 -5.29
C ALA A 114 4.84 -7.28 -4.95
N ARG A 115 4.09 -7.90 -4.02
CA ARG A 115 4.32 -9.30 -3.67
C ARG A 115 3.04 -10.10 -3.34
N LEU A 116 2.28 -9.71 -2.32
CA LEU A 116 1.20 -10.56 -1.80
C LEU A 116 0.06 -10.74 -2.82
N ILE A 117 -0.49 -9.64 -3.34
CA ILE A 117 -1.51 -9.65 -4.40
C ILE A 117 -0.96 -10.30 -5.69
N PRO A 118 0.24 -9.96 -6.17
CA PRO A 118 0.94 -10.66 -7.25
C PRO A 118 0.99 -12.17 -7.13
N ILE A 119 1.47 -12.71 -6.01
CA ILE A 119 1.56 -14.17 -5.78
C ILE A 119 0.18 -14.83 -5.91
N TYR A 120 -0.84 -14.25 -5.28
CA TYR A 120 -2.20 -14.76 -5.39
C TYR A 120 -2.71 -14.74 -6.83
N ASN A 121 -2.40 -13.71 -7.61
CA ASN A 121 -2.80 -13.63 -9.01
C ASN A 121 -2.02 -14.61 -9.91
N LEU A 122 -0.73 -14.88 -9.64
CA LEU A 122 -0.01 -15.96 -10.31
C LEU A 122 -0.69 -17.32 -10.05
N PHE A 123 -1.02 -17.60 -8.80
CA PHE A 123 -1.77 -18.82 -8.43
C PHE A 123 -3.10 -18.93 -9.18
N LYS A 124 -3.88 -17.86 -9.25
CA LYS A 124 -5.15 -17.82 -10.00
C LYS A 124 -4.99 -18.09 -11.48
N ASN A 125 -3.80 -17.87 -12.03
CA ASN A 125 -3.44 -18.09 -13.42
C ASN A 125 -2.57 -19.36 -13.63
N GLY A 126 -2.54 -20.25 -12.63
CA GLY A 126 -1.95 -21.58 -12.75
C GLY A 126 -0.46 -21.68 -12.44
N LEU A 127 0.16 -20.65 -11.84
CA LEU A 127 1.53 -20.72 -11.32
C LEU A 127 1.52 -20.72 -9.80
N GLU A 128 1.86 -21.85 -9.21
CA GLU A 128 1.86 -22.08 -7.77
C GLU A 128 3.13 -21.54 -7.12
N PHE A 129 2.97 -20.78 -6.03
CA PHE A 129 4.05 -20.22 -5.23
C PHE A 129 4.98 -21.33 -4.66
N GLU A 130 6.29 -21.08 -4.64
CA GLU A 130 7.35 -22.01 -4.20
C GLU A 130 7.50 -23.29 -5.08
N LYS A 131 6.77 -23.39 -6.19
CA LYS A 131 6.77 -24.60 -7.03
C LYS A 131 7.02 -24.31 -8.49
N ASP A 132 6.27 -23.38 -9.08
CA ASP A 132 6.24 -23.23 -10.54
C ASP A 132 7.16 -22.12 -11.06
N TYR A 133 7.71 -21.26 -10.18
CA TYR A 133 8.64 -20.18 -10.56
C TYR A 133 9.65 -19.91 -9.44
N LYS A 134 10.72 -19.19 -9.77
CA LYS A 134 11.73 -18.75 -8.80
C LYS A 134 11.41 -17.33 -8.37
N GLU A 135 11.04 -17.17 -7.11
CA GLU A 135 10.88 -15.84 -6.49
C GLU A 135 12.26 -15.18 -6.34
N VAL A 136 12.37 -13.93 -6.82
CA VAL A 136 13.51 -13.04 -6.54
C VAL A 136 12.94 -11.84 -5.80
N ARG A 137 13.20 -11.74 -4.49
CA ARG A 137 12.72 -10.64 -3.67
C ARG A 137 13.74 -9.54 -3.54
N PHE A 138 13.23 -8.32 -3.53
CA PHE A 138 14.00 -7.12 -3.24
C PHE A 138 13.42 -6.50 -1.95
N ASP A 139 13.93 -6.97 -0.82
CA ASP A 139 13.41 -6.68 0.53
C ASP A 139 13.85 -5.30 1.04
N VAL A 140 13.56 -4.25 0.27
CA VAL A 140 13.82 -2.85 0.66
C VAL A 140 12.60 -2.29 1.38
N GLY A 141 12.80 -1.80 2.60
CA GLY A 141 11.73 -1.21 3.40
C GLY A 141 10.75 -2.24 3.94
N VAL A 142 11.23 -3.39 4.40
CA VAL A 142 10.39 -4.36 5.13
C VAL A 142 9.79 -3.69 6.37
N GLY A 143 8.51 -3.94 6.63
CA GLY A 143 7.71 -3.25 7.66
C GLY A 143 6.94 -2.03 7.12
N LEU A 144 7.29 -1.56 5.92
CA LEU A 144 6.65 -0.40 5.27
C LEU A 144 5.59 -0.79 4.24
N HIS A 145 5.27 -2.07 4.11
CA HIS A 145 4.23 -2.64 3.25
C HIS A 145 4.31 -2.14 1.79
N GLY A 146 5.54 -1.89 1.30
CA GLY A 146 5.79 -1.41 -0.07
C GLY A 146 5.55 0.08 -0.30
N ASP A 147 5.28 0.88 0.72
CA ASP A 147 5.22 2.35 0.58
C ASP A 147 6.60 2.95 0.26
N HIS A 148 7.67 2.26 0.64
CA HIS A 148 9.00 2.55 0.13
C HIS A 148 9.22 1.81 -1.20
N THR A 149 9.30 2.54 -2.29
CA THR A 149 9.35 1.98 -3.65
C THR A 149 10.67 1.29 -4.02
N GLY A 150 11.65 1.27 -3.10
CA GLY A 150 13.00 0.74 -3.37
C GLY A 150 13.01 -0.69 -3.87
N GLY A 151 12.19 -1.57 -3.30
CA GLY A 151 12.10 -2.97 -3.74
C GLY A 151 11.57 -3.12 -5.17
N GLU A 152 10.54 -2.35 -5.54
CA GLU A 152 10.06 -2.32 -6.93
C GLU A 152 11.07 -1.71 -7.89
N THR A 153 11.81 -0.67 -7.45
CA THR A 153 12.87 -0.03 -8.24
C THR A 153 13.99 -1.02 -8.56
N ASP A 154 14.42 -1.80 -7.57
CA ASP A 154 15.48 -2.78 -7.75
C ASP A 154 15.01 -3.95 -8.62
N ALA A 155 13.74 -4.37 -8.50
CA ALA A 155 13.15 -5.35 -9.40
C ALA A 155 13.09 -4.85 -10.85
N ALA A 156 12.72 -3.59 -11.07
CA ALA A 156 12.71 -2.97 -12.40
C ALA A 156 14.11 -2.94 -13.02
N LYS A 157 15.15 -2.53 -12.26
CA LYS A 157 16.54 -2.55 -12.71
C LYS A 157 17.01 -3.96 -13.07
N SER A 158 16.76 -4.93 -12.19
CA SER A 158 17.15 -6.32 -12.40
C SER A 158 16.47 -6.92 -13.65
N LEU A 159 15.22 -6.50 -13.96
CA LEU A 159 14.55 -6.85 -15.24
C LEU A 159 15.28 -6.22 -16.44
N MET A 160 15.65 -4.94 -16.35
CA MET A 160 16.35 -4.25 -17.44
C MET A 160 17.73 -4.83 -17.68
N ASP A 161 18.44 -5.26 -16.64
CA ASP A 161 19.74 -5.91 -16.70
C ASP A 161 19.66 -7.39 -17.18
N GLY A 162 18.46 -7.95 -17.30
CA GLY A 162 18.24 -9.34 -17.75
C GLY A 162 18.57 -10.40 -16.69
N GLU A 163 18.64 -10.02 -15.42
CA GLU A 163 18.91 -10.93 -14.30
C GLU A 163 17.67 -11.73 -13.89
N ILE A 164 16.48 -11.18 -14.16
CA ILE A 164 15.17 -11.80 -13.97
C ILE A 164 14.34 -11.71 -15.24
N ASP A 165 13.38 -12.63 -15.40
CA ASP A 165 12.56 -12.78 -16.60
C ASP A 165 11.30 -11.90 -16.58
N ALA A 166 10.79 -11.56 -15.39
CA ALA A 166 9.61 -10.74 -15.18
C ALA A 166 9.71 -9.98 -13.85
N ALA A 167 9.03 -8.85 -13.72
CA ALA A 167 8.94 -8.08 -12.47
C ALA A 167 7.53 -7.58 -12.21
N TRP A 168 7.13 -7.58 -10.94
CA TRP A 168 5.89 -6.97 -10.48
C TRP A 168 6.12 -5.55 -10.01
N MET A 169 5.25 -4.65 -10.39
CA MET A 169 5.29 -3.25 -9.98
C MET A 169 3.89 -2.64 -9.99
N LEU A 170 3.71 -1.62 -9.15
CA LEU A 170 2.48 -0.84 -9.10
C LEU A 170 2.31 -0.05 -10.40
N ASP A 171 1.09 0.09 -10.89
CA ASP A 171 0.73 0.85 -12.10
C ASP A 171 1.31 2.27 -12.11
N PHE A 172 1.28 2.96 -10.95
CA PHE A 172 1.87 4.28 -10.79
C PHE A 172 3.39 4.29 -11.06
N ASN A 173 4.12 3.33 -10.49
CA ASN A 173 5.57 3.22 -10.68
C ASN A 173 5.90 2.84 -12.12
N TYR A 174 5.18 1.88 -12.70
CA TYR A 174 5.35 1.52 -14.10
C TYR A 174 5.20 2.72 -15.05
N ASN A 175 4.11 3.48 -14.92
CA ASN A 175 3.85 4.63 -15.79
C ASN A 175 4.95 5.68 -15.66
N ARG A 176 5.36 6.01 -14.43
CA ARG A 176 6.45 6.95 -14.17
C ARG A 176 7.77 6.48 -14.81
N TRP A 177 8.11 5.20 -14.67
CA TRP A 177 9.37 4.64 -15.20
C TRP A 177 9.37 4.47 -16.73
N ILE A 178 8.22 4.38 -17.36
CA ILE A 178 8.11 4.51 -18.81
C ILE A 178 8.35 5.96 -19.23
N GLU A 179 7.76 6.93 -18.53
CA GLU A 179 7.91 8.36 -18.84
C GLU A 179 9.34 8.88 -18.67
N ASP A 180 10.04 8.42 -17.62
CA ASP A 180 11.42 8.85 -17.33
C ASP A 180 12.52 8.00 -18.00
N GLY A 181 12.14 6.96 -18.75
CA GLY A 181 13.06 6.07 -19.46
C GLY A 181 13.76 5.03 -18.58
N THR A 182 13.34 4.83 -17.33
CA THR A 182 13.86 3.76 -16.47
C THR A 182 13.48 2.38 -17.03
N LEU A 183 12.31 2.26 -17.64
CA LEU A 183 11.83 1.06 -18.33
C LEU A 183 11.77 1.31 -19.84
N GLU A 184 12.50 0.51 -20.61
CA GLU A 184 12.54 0.59 -22.06
C GLU A 184 12.32 -0.82 -22.68
N ASN A 185 11.61 -0.86 -23.81
CA ASN A 185 11.39 -2.11 -24.56
C ASN A 185 10.76 -3.23 -23.71
N VAL A 186 9.86 -2.86 -22.80
CA VAL A 186 9.10 -3.77 -21.94
C VAL A 186 7.65 -3.82 -22.36
N LYS A 187 6.96 -4.89 -21.96
CA LYS A 187 5.51 -5.02 -22.12
C LYS A 187 4.85 -5.52 -20.84
N ILE A 188 3.60 -5.15 -20.65
CA ILE A 188 2.77 -5.71 -19.60
C ILE A 188 2.23 -7.06 -20.07
N LEU A 189 2.64 -8.13 -19.39
CA LEU A 189 2.15 -9.47 -19.64
C LEU A 189 0.79 -9.72 -18.98
N TYR A 190 0.60 -9.15 -17.78
CA TYR A 190 -0.64 -9.29 -17.01
C TYR A 190 -0.88 -8.09 -16.11
N LYS A 191 -2.16 -7.76 -15.88
CA LYS A 191 -2.62 -6.77 -14.91
C LYS A 191 -3.51 -7.46 -13.89
N THR A 192 -3.30 -7.18 -12.61
CA THR A 192 -4.22 -7.68 -11.57
C THR A 192 -5.61 -7.05 -11.74
N PRO A 193 -6.67 -7.68 -11.20
CA PRO A 193 -7.90 -6.94 -10.92
C PRO A 193 -7.60 -5.72 -10.06
N ASN A 194 -8.48 -4.71 -10.14
CA ASN A 194 -8.35 -3.51 -9.33
C ASN A 194 -8.36 -3.81 -7.84
N PHE A 195 -7.57 -3.06 -7.09
CA PHE A 195 -7.57 -3.04 -5.63
C PHE A 195 -7.43 -1.60 -5.12
N ASP A 196 -7.79 -1.39 -3.86
CA ASP A 196 -7.61 -0.11 -3.20
C ASP A 196 -6.35 -0.14 -2.31
N HIS A 197 -5.74 1.03 -2.11
CA HIS A 197 -4.49 1.15 -1.37
C HIS A 197 -4.74 1.65 0.06
N CYS A 198 -4.51 2.92 0.38
CA CYS A 198 -4.56 3.38 1.76
C CYS A 198 -5.94 3.84 2.22
N ILE A 199 -6.21 3.69 3.53
CA ILE A 199 -7.47 4.09 4.16
C ILE A 199 -7.26 4.43 5.63
N PHE A 200 -8.01 5.39 6.16
CA PHE A 200 -8.07 5.61 7.60
C PHE A 200 -8.89 4.53 8.30
N SER A 201 -8.39 4.07 9.44
CA SER A 201 -9.11 3.16 10.33
C SER A 201 -9.11 3.68 11.76
N SER A 202 -10.22 3.51 12.49
CA SER A 202 -10.30 3.86 13.91
C SER A 202 -9.91 2.69 14.81
N ARG A 203 -9.48 2.99 16.04
CA ARG A 203 -9.52 2.01 17.13
C ARG A 203 -10.96 1.57 17.43
N VAL A 204 -11.11 0.41 18.03
CA VAL A 204 -12.41 -0.06 18.53
C VAL A 204 -12.90 0.88 19.66
N GLY A 205 -14.19 1.21 19.61
CA GLY A 205 -14.83 2.05 20.64
C GLY A 205 -14.54 3.54 20.51
N LEU A 206 -13.91 4.01 19.43
CA LEU A 206 -13.89 5.44 19.13
C LEU A 206 -15.32 5.92 18.83
N GLU A 207 -15.72 7.04 19.43
CA GLU A 207 -17.03 7.64 19.18
C GLU A 207 -17.21 7.98 17.71
N LYS A 208 -18.32 7.48 17.14
CA LYS A 208 -18.58 7.64 15.69
C LYS A 208 -18.65 9.11 15.29
N GLU A 209 -19.29 9.96 16.11
CA GLU A 209 -19.42 11.40 15.87
C GLU A 209 -18.05 12.07 15.77
N LYS A 210 -17.11 11.66 16.62
CA LYS A 210 -15.75 12.20 16.61
C LYS A 210 -14.97 11.75 15.34
N PHE A 211 -15.18 10.51 14.92
CA PHE A 211 -14.59 9.99 13.69
C PHE A 211 -15.20 10.61 12.43
N ASP A 212 -16.53 10.79 12.40
CA ASP A 212 -17.21 11.49 11.32
C ASP A 212 -16.72 12.93 11.20
N LYS A 213 -16.55 13.62 12.34
CA LYS A 213 -16.01 15.00 12.35
C LYS A 213 -14.59 15.07 11.80
N PHE A 214 -13.74 14.09 12.10
CA PHE A 214 -12.41 13.98 11.51
C PHE A 214 -12.50 13.91 9.98
N ASN A 215 -13.35 13.02 9.43
CA ASN A 215 -13.52 12.87 7.99
C ASN A 215 -14.14 14.12 7.34
N GLU A 216 -15.09 14.77 8.00
CA GLU A 216 -15.65 16.05 7.55
C GLU A 216 -14.58 17.12 7.39
N VAL A 217 -13.75 17.34 8.42
CA VAL A 217 -12.68 18.34 8.38
C VAL A 217 -11.68 18.00 7.28
N LEU A 218 -11.25 16.74 7.18
CA LEU A 218 -10.32 16.31 6.14
C LEU A 218 -10.85 16.59 4.72
N ASN A 219 -12.14 16.36 4.50
CA ASN A 219 -12.79 16.58 3.21
C ASN A 219 -13.03 18.08 2.86
N LEU A 220 -12.75 19.01 3.78
CA LEU A 220 -12.72 20.45 3.47
C LEU A 220 -11.46 20.88 2.71
N MET A 221 -10.44 20.02 2.63
CA MET A 221 -9.27 20.33 1.83
C MET A 221 -9.64 20.43 0.35
N ASP A 222 -9.29 21.56 -0.26
CA ASP A 222 -9.58 21.87 -1.66
C ASP A 222 -8.29 22.04 -2.45
N TYR A 223 -8.11 21.24 -3.48
CA TYR A 223 -6.94 21.28 -4.37
C TYR A 223 -6.78 22.62 -5.10
N ASN A 224 -7.86 23.38 -5.28
CA ASN A 224 -7.81 24.71 -5.87
C ASN A 224 -7.35 25.79 -4.88
N ASN A 225 -7.28 25.49 -3.59
CA ASN A 225 -6.70 26.39 -2.59
C ASN A 225 -5.17 26.24 -2.58
N PRO A 226 -4.38 27.28 -2.89
CA PRO A 226 -2.92 27.20 -2.92
C PRO A 226 -2.29 26.70 -1.62
N LYS A 227 -2.90 26.99 -0.45
CA LYS A 227 -2.41 26.53 0.87
C LYS A 227 -2.56 25.00 1.06
N HIS A 228 -3.59 24.41 0.46
CA HIS A 228 -3.81 22.96 0.56
C HIS A 228 -3.08 22.19 -0.53
N LYS A 229 -2.92 22.82 -1.70
CA LYS A 229 -2.38 22.18 -2.91
C LYS A 229 -0.98 21.60 -2.69
N GLU A 230 -0.10 22.33 -2.01
CA GLU A 230 1.27 21.87 -1.77
C GLU A 230 1.29 20.53 -1.03
N MET A 231 0.53 20.41 0.06
CA MET A 231 0.42 19.16 0.81
C MET A 231 -0.25 18.06 -0.03
N MET A 232 -1.31 18.41 -0.75
CA MET A 232 -2.04 17.43 -1.59
C MET A 232 -1.17 16.92 -2.74
N ASP A 233 -0.33 17.75 -3.33
CA ASP A 233 0.67 17.33 -4.34
C ASP A 233 1.73 16.42 -3.71
N MET A 234 2.23 16.74 -2.51
CA MET A 234 3.21 15.90 -1.80
C MET A 234 2.63 14.53 -1.45
N GLU A 235 1.37 14.46 -1.05
CA GLU A 235 0.67 13.22 -0.69
C GLU A 235 0.07 12.50 -1.91
N GLY A 236 0.14 13.13 -3.09
CA GLY A 236 -0.26 12.52 -4.36
C GLY A 236 -1.77 12.40 -4.57
N LEU A 237 -2.58 13.34 -4.02
CA LEU A 237 -4.03 13.35 -4.21
C LEU A 237 -4.52 14.70 -4.74
N LYS A 238 -5.71 14.69 -5.29
CA LYS A 238 -6.47 15.91 -5.61
C LYS A 238 -7.73 16.04 -4.77
N LYS A 239 -8.17 14.95 -4.17
CA LYS A 239 -9.39 14.92 -3.37
C LYS A 239 -9.36 13.78 -2.35
N TRP A 240 -9.77 14.06 -1.13
CA TRP A 240 -10.18 13.03 -0.19
C TRP A 240 -11.57 12.51 -0.58
N VAL A 241 -11.75 11.19 -0.53
CA VAL A 241 -13.01 10.52 -0.89
C VAL A 241 -13.45 9.59 0.24
N GLY A 242 -14.74 9.29 0.32
CA GLY A 242 -15.29 8.44 1.38
C GLY A 242 -14.69 7.02 1.39
N PRO A 243 -14.93 6.22 2.43
CA PRO A 243 -14.37 4.87 2.54
C PRO A 243 -14.91 3.91 1.48
N ARG A 244 -14.06 2.98 1.02
CA ARG A 244 -14.45 1.86 0.17
C ARG A 244 -13.67 0.62 0.58
N THR A 245 -14.32 -0.32 1.25
CA THR A 245 -13.66 -1.55 1.75
C THR A 245 -13.69 -2.70 0.74
N SER A 246 -14.57 -2.66 -0.26
CA SER A 246 -14.63 -3.68 -1.31
C SER A 246 -13.35 -3.80 -2.14
N GLY A 247 -12.57 -2.73 -2.23
CA GLY A 247 -11.28 -2.70 -2.91
C GLY A 247 -10.17 -3.50 -2.22
N PHE A 248 -10.35 -3.91 -0.96
CA PHE A 248 -9.37 -4.72 -0.22
C PHE A 248 -9.56 -6.24 -0.41
N THR A 249 -10.46 -6.67 -1.30
CA THR A 249 -10.70 -8.09 -1.58
C THR A 249 -9.42 -8.80 -2.06
N GLN A 250 -8.58 -8.15 -2.87
CA GLN A 250 -7.36 -8.76 -3.40
C GLN A 250 -6.36 -9.09 -2.28
N ILE A 251 -6.11 -8.16 -1.35
CA ILE A 251 -5.19 -8.41 -0.23
C ILE A 251 -5.77 -9.44 0.76
N THR A 252 -7.09 -9.43 0.98
CA THR A 252 -7.75 -10.43 1.81
C THR A 252 -7.55 -11.84 1.24
N LYS A 253 -7.79 -12.02 -0.06
CA LYS A 253 -7.60 -13.31 -0.74
C LYS A 253 -6.13 -13.73 -0.79
N ALA A 254 -5.21 -12.79 -0.99
CA ALA A 254 -3.78 -13.06 -0.94
C ALA A 254 -3.35 -13.54 0.45
N ASN A 255 -3.82 -12.88 1.51
CA ASN A 255 -3.57 -13.32 2.89
C ASN A 255 -4.16 -14.70 3.20
N GLU A 256 -5.39 -14.98 2.75
CA GLU A 256 -6.01 -16.31 2.89
C GLU A 256 -5.18 -17.39 2.22
N TYR A 257 -4.70 -17.16 0.98
CA TYR A 257 -3.89 -18.12 0.23
C TYR A 257 -2.52 -18.36 0.87
N LEU A 258 -1.82 -17.30 1.27
CA LEU A 258 -0.48 -17.36 1.86
C LEU A 258 -0.49 -17.63 3.36
N ASN A 259 -1.63 -17.49 4.04
CA ASN A 259 -1.75 -17.44 5.50
C ASN A 259 -0.72 -16.47 6.12
N PHE A 260 -0.52 -15.31 5.46
CA PHE A 260 0.61 -14.43 5.71
C PHE A 260 0.59 -13.84 7.12
N LEU A 261 -0.50 -13.15 7.51
CA LEU A 261 -0.59 -12.51 8.83
C LEU A 261 -0.50 -13.52 9.99
N ALA A 262 -1.09 -14.71 9.85
CA ALA A 262 -1.01 -15.77 10.87
C ALA A 262 0.40 -16.35 11.01
N ASN A 263 1.22 -16.25 9.96
CA ASN A 263 2.61 -16.71 9.95
C ASN A 263 3.63 -15.57 10.04
N PHE A 264 3.19 -14.33 10.22
CA PHE A 264 4.04 -13.14 10.17
C PHE A 264 5.31 -13.26 11.03
N ASN A 265 5.21 -13.80 12.23
CA ASN A 265 6.34 -14.05 13.11
C ASN A 265 7.28 -15.18 12.65
N LYS A 266 6.85 -16.01 11.68
CA LYS A 266 7.67 -17.11 11.13
C LYS A 266 8.53 -16.67 9.94
N TRP A 267 8.23 -15.55 9.34
CA TRP A 267 8.94 -15.05 8.18
C TRP A 267 10.25 -14.32 8.51
N ASN A 268 10.66 -14.32 9.80
CA ASN A 268 11.91 -13.71 10.31
C ASN A 268 12.14 -12.31 9.73
N LEU A 269 11.17 -11.41 9.91
CA LEU A 269 11.18 -10.06 9.33
C LEU A 269 12.04 -9.04 10.11
N PHE A 270 12.67 -9.47 11.22
CA PHE A 270 13.45 -8.59 12.11
C PHE A 270 14.71 -9.28 12.63
#